data_3fd7e6a0afe870de93fb99ecf973e012
#
_entry.id   3fd7e6a0afe870de93fb99ecf973e012
#
_cell.length_a   1.000
_cell.length_b   1.000
_cell.length_c   1.000
_cell.angle_alpha   90.00
_cell.angle_beta   90.00
_cell.angle_gamma   90.00
#
_symmetry.space_group_name_H-M   'P 1'
#
loop_
_entity.id
_entity.type
_entity.pdbx_description
1 polymer ?
#
loop_
_entity_poly.entity_id
_entity_poly.type
_entity_poly.pdbx_seq_one_letter_code
_entity_poly.pdbx_strand_id
1 'polypeptide(L)'
;MKQIFTSLIILISSLSYAQNGLENIIVEKYYKSSALDTVANADGGVLPVGSVTYRIYADLLPGYTFQAAYGIDVIPAGISAGDHELRISTSTKFFNHEVRGNTSPTYTKNHAKTNTVMLDSWLSGGAACAGNFGILKSEDDSVMTVVNIDNILMNADTSCGIPLNQQDGLIAGTPQSVTFLGIDSEIAILGSENVGPNGQLISTYNGSWAVLGGAVGPDNLSNKVILAQLTTDGIFSFELNIQIGTPNGEIQKYVAKNPMPDEILLESLTYTAIPDSTSSAFTKYSNSATNSILLYPNPVKDFFYIQLLENKKLSNAVATLFSSEGRVVKTIKYETFNNAELYKIDCSELSDGIYFLEIKADNFIYRSKIIK
;
A
#
# COMPACT_ATOMS: atom_id res chain seq x y z
N MET A 1 75.57 -4.56 -14.39
CA MET A 1 74.38 -3.74 -14.05
C MET A 1 73.10 -4.63 -14.09
N LYS A 2 72.64 -5.06 -12.92
CA LYS A 2 71.36 -5.85 -12.82
C LYS A 2 70.25 -4.86 -12.55
N GLN A 3 69.30 -4.75 -13.47
CA GLN A 3 68.07 -3.99 -13.26
C GLN A 3 67.09 -4.86 -12.45
N ILE A 4 66.70 -4.36 -11.28
CA ILE A 4 65.68 -4.94 -10.43
C ILE A 4 64.34 -4.31 -10.87
N PHE A 5 63.46 -5.11 -11.50
CA PHE A 5 62.08 -4.76 -11.78
C PHE A 5 61.25 -4.95 -10.50
N THR A 6 60.86 -3.87 -9.85
CA THR A 6 59.94 -3.90 -8.71
C THR A 6 58.54 -3.82 -9.27
N SER A 7 57.83 -4.94 -9.31
CA SER A 7 56.40 -4.98 -9.65
C SER A 7 55.57 -4.45 -8.48
N LEU A 8 54.97 -3.29 -8.64
CA LEU A 8 53.99 -2.72 -7.70
C LEU A 8 52.63 -3.41 -7.94
N ILE A 9 52.28 -4.33 -7.06
CA ILE A 9 50.91 -4.92 -7.05
C ILE A 9 50.01 -3.90 -6.36
N ILE A 10 49.19 -3.22 -7.15
CA ILE A 10 48.10 -2.38 -6.63
C ILE A 10 46.93 -3.31 -6.25
N LEU A 11 46.74 -3.50 -4.95
CA LEU A 11 45.59 -4.21 -4.39
C LEU A 11 44.40 -3.26 -4.49
N ILE A 12 43.60 -3.39 -5.54
CA ILE A 12 42.31 -2.70 -5.64
C ILE A 12 41.35 -3.45 -4.71
N SER A 13 41.19 -2.98 -3.49
CA SER A 13 40.07 -3.39 -2.65
C SER A 13 38.82 -2.83 -3.28
N SER A 14 38.05 -3.67 -4.01
CA SER A 14 36.68 -3.39 -4.38
C SER A 14 35.87 -3.32 -3.08
N LEU A 15 35.53 -2.12 -2.65
CA LEU A 15 34.47 -1.91 -1.67
C LEU A 15 33.19 -2.40 -2.36
N SER A 16 32.83 -3.65 -2.10
CA SER A 16 31.50 -4.14 -2.42
C SER A 16 30.53 -3.41 -1.48
N TYR A 17 29.93 -2.34 -1.95
CA TYR A 17 28.70 -1.85 -1.32
C TYR A 17 27.69 -2.98 -1.44
N ALA A 18 27.16 -3.45 -0.33
CA ALA A 18 26.07 -4.40 -0.34
C ALA A 18 24.93 -3.76 -1.13
N GLN A 19 24.57 -4.36 -2.27
CA GLN A 19 23.47 -3.89 -3.09
C GLN A 19 22.17 -4.10 -2.33
N ASN A 20 21.32 -3.07 -2.24
CA ASN A 20 20.02 -3.18 -1.63
C ASN A 20 19.15 -4.12 -2.49
N GLY A 21 18.73 -5.23 -1.93
CA GLY A 21 17.99 -6.27 -2.66
C GLY A 21 16.50 -6.02 -2.79
N LEU A 22 15.91 -5.21 -1.92
CA LEU A 22 14.54 -4.70 -2.04
C LEU A 22 14.61 -3.29 -2.65
N GLU A 23 14.13 -3.17 -3.89
CA GLU A 23 14.17 -1.91 -4.62
C GLU A 23 12.98 -1.01 -4.25
N ASN A 24 11.80 -1.62 -4.09
CA ASN A 24 10.58 -0.85 -3.82
C ASN A 24 9.47 -1.74 -3.25
N ILE A 25 8.44 -1.10 -2.65
CA ILE A 25 7.12 -1.68 -2.45
C ILE A 25 6.18 -1.06 -3.48
N ILE A 26 5.59 -1.90 -4.31
CA ILE A 26 4.65 -1.48 -5.34
C ILE A 26 3.23 -1.73 -4.84
N VAL A 27 2.37 -0.72 -4.94
CA VAL A 27 0.94 -0.84 -4.65
C VAL A 27 0.17 -0.71 -5.95
N GLU A 28 -0.43 -1.80 -6.36
CA GLU A 28 -1.29 -1.86 -7.53
C GLU A 28 -2.76 -1.68 -7.11
N LYS A 29 -3.48 -0.78 -7.77
CA LYS A 29 -4.94 -0.80 -7.75
C LYS A 29 -5.41 -1.84 -8.75
N TYR A 30 -5.67 -3.04 -8.26
CA TYR A 30 -6.00 -4.17 -9.11
C TYR A 30 -7.38 -4.05 -9.74
N TYR A 31 -8.39 -3.70 -8.94
CA TYR A 31 -9.78 -3.65 -9.37
C TYR A 31 -10.58 -2.64 -8.53
N LYS A 32 -11.67 -2.14 -9.10
CA LYS A 32 -12.64 -1.33 -8.38
C LYS A 32 -14.03 -1.93 -8.58
N SER A 33 -14.72 -2.28 -7.50
CA SER A 33 -16.02 -2.91 -7.55
C SER A 33 -17.10 -2.00 -8.13
N SER A 34 -17.96 -2.59 -8.95
CA SER A 34 -19.13 -1.96 -9.54
C SER A 34 -20.44 -2.43 -8.87
N ALA A 35 -21.55 -1.88 -9.30
CA ALA A 35 -22.88 -2.37 -8.90
C ALA A 35 -23.14 -3.81 -9.38
N LEU A 36 -22.52 -4.23 -10.50
CA LEU A 36 -22.65 -5.58 -11.02
C LEU A 36 -21.92 -6.59 -10.14
N ASP A 37 -20.74 -6.24 -9.63
CA ASP A 37 -19.99 -7.07 -8.67
C ASP A 37 -20.77 -7.25 -7.37
N THR A 38 -21.38 -6.18 -6.87
CA THR A 38 -22.22 -6.24 -5.67
C THR A 38 -23.41 -7.18 -5.84
N VAL A 39 -24.05 -7.19 -7.03
CA VAL A 39 -25.12 -8.14 -7.35
C VAL A 39 -24.58 -9.57 -7.50
N ALA A 40 -23.42 -9.74 -8.16
CA ALA A 40 -22.79 -11.04 -8.34
C ALA A 40 -22.29 -11.66 -7.02
N ASN A 41 -22.12 -10.84 -5.97
CA ASN A 41 -21.65 -11.27 -4.65
C ASN A 41 -22.78 -11.81 -3.75
N ALA A 42 -23.79 -12.45 -4.29
CA ALA A 42 -24.96 -12.91 -3.53
C ALA A 42 -24.63 -13.82 -2.34
N ASP A 43 -23.57 -14.63 -2.45
CA ASP A 43 -23.11 -15.58 -1.42
C ASP A 43 -21.84 -15.13 -0.69
N GLY A 44 -21.32 -13.95 -0.98
CA GLY A 44 -20.00 -13.52 -0.52
C GLY A 44 -19.99 -12.44 0.56
N GLY A 45 -21.14 -12.10 1.13
CA GLY A 45 -21.25 -11.05 2.14
C GLY A 45 -21.37 -9.66 1.56
N VAL A 46 -20.95 -8.65 2.30
CA VAL A 46 -21.12 -7.25 1.92
C VAL A 46 -19.91 -6.75 1.11
N LEU A 47 -20.11 -6.49 -0.18
CA LEU A 47 -19.15 -5.84 -1.06
C LEU A 47 -19.70 -4.46 -1.49
N PRO A 48 -19.25 -3.35 -0.88
CA PRO A 48 -19.70 -2.02 -1.28
C PRO A 48 -19.26 -1.66 -2.70
N VAL A 49 -20.11 -0.94 -3.43
CA VAL A 49 -19.76 -0.36 -4.73
C VAL A 49 -18.63 0.65 -4.55
N GLY A 50 -17.60 0.55 -5.39
CA GLY A 50 -16.45 1.43 -5.34
C GLY A 50 -15.33 0.94 -4.42
N SER A 51 -15.46 -0.25 -3.81
CA SER A 51 -14.36 -0.89 -3.09
C SER A 51 -13.17 -1.09 -4.03
N VAL A 52 -11.98 -0.70 -3.59
CA VAL A 52 -10.74 -0.86 -4.34
C VAL A 52 -9.97 -2.06 -3.81
N THR A 53 -9.60 -2.95 -4.70
CA THR A 53 -8.70 -4.07 -4.42
C THR A 53 -7.27 -3.61 -4.66
N TYR A 54 -6.49 -3.56 -3.59
CA TYR A 54 -5.06 -3.24 -3.64
C TYR A 54 -4.25 -4.52 -3.60
N ARG A 55 -3.21 -4.62 -4.44
CA ARG A 55 -2.19 -5.65 -4.37
C ARG A 55 -0.86 -5.01 -4.02
N ILE A 56 -0.15 -5.59 -3.07
CA ILE A 56 1.12 -5.11 -2.55
C ILE A 56 2.20 -6.09 -2.98
N TYR A 57 3.25 -5.58 -3.61
CA TYR A 57 4.39 -6.38 -4.07
C TYR A 57 5.69 -5.86 -3.48
N ALA A 58 6.58 -6.78 -3.10
CA ALA A 58 7.99 -6.51 -2.91
C ALA A 58 8.71 -6.63 -4.26
N ASP A 59 9.33 -5.56 -4.72
CA ASP A 59 10.15 -5.51 -5.93
C ASP A 59 11.59 -5.84 -5.55
N LEU A 60 11.99 -7.08 -5.84
CA LEU A 60 13.27 -7.61 -5.43
C LEU A 60 14.23 -7.73 -6.61
N LEU A 61 15.50 -7.50 -6.37
CA LEU A 61 16.52 -7.84 -7.34
C LEU A 61 16.54 -9.35 -7.63
N PRO A 62 16.95 -9.76 -8.83
CA PRO A 62 17.10 -11.18 -9.16
C PRO A 62 18.00 -11.93 -8.17
N GLY A 63 17.55 -13.10 -7.73
CA GLY A 63 18.28 -13.93 -6.77
C GLY A 63 18.03 -13.61 -5.29
N TYR A 64 17.35 -12.52 -4.97
CA TYR A 64 16.88 -12.24 -3.62
C TYR A 64 15.53 -12.90 -3.35
N THR A 65 15.22 -13.14 -2.08
CA THR A 65 13.99 -13.83 -1.67
C THR A 65 13.26 -13.02 -0.59
N PHE A 66 11.94 -12.92 -0.68
CA PHE A 66 11.13 -12.44 0.43
C PHE A 66 11.11 -13.50 1.54
N GLN A 67 11.36 -13.10 2.77
CA GLN A 67 11.34 -14.01 3.92
C GLN A 67 10.20 -13.68 4.90
N ALA A 68 10.04 -12.41 5.27
CA ALA A 68 9.01 -12.00 6.21
C ALA A 68 8.61 -10.53 6.08
N ALA A 69 7.36 -10.25 6.41
CA ALA A 69 6.92 -8.95 6.87
C ALA A 69 6.68 -9.04 8.38
N TYR A 70 7.21 -8.11 9.18
CA TYR A 70 7.30 -8.27 10.63
C TYR A 70 7.04 -6.97 11.40
N GLY A 71 6.58 -7.14 12.64
CA GLY A 71 6.63 -6.12 13.67
C GLY A 71 7.54 -6.60 14.79
N ILE A 72 8.35 -5.70 15.33
CA ILE A 72 9.25 -6.01 16.43
C ILE A 72 9.35 -4.84 17.40
N ASP A 73 9.23 -5.15 18.70
CA ASP A 73 9.54 -4.27 19.80
C ASP A 73 10.99 -4.53 20.22
N VAL A 74 11.88 -3.70 19.70
CA VAL A 74 13.30 -3.76 20.09
C VAL A 74 13.60 -2.55 20.94
N ILE A 75 13.41 -2.66 22.23
CA ILE A 75 13.90 -1.67 23.19
C ILE A 75 15.20 -2.18 23.81
N PRO A 76 16.38 -1.90 23.24
CA PRO A 76 17.58 -1.84 24.04
C PRO A 76 17.40 -0.64 24.99
N ALA A 77 17.60 -0.86 26.29
CA ALA A 77 17.41 0.17 27.30
C ALA A 77 18.09 1.49 26.91
N GLY A 78 17.29 2.53 26.64
CA GLY A 78 17.77 3.88 26.36
C GLY A 78 17.87 4.32 24.88
N ILE A 79 17.38 3.53 23.92
CA ILE A 79 17.36 3.89 22.50
C ILE A 79 15.91 3.82 22.00
N SER A 80 15.37 4.93 21.49
CA SER A 80 14.05 4.99 20.82
C SER A 80 14.08 4.47 19.38
N ALA A 81 15.17 3.87 18.94
CA ALA A 81 15.35 3.29 17.63
C ALA A 81 15.09 1.78 17.68
N GLY A 82 14.45 1.22 16.67
CA GLY A 82 14.22 -0.22 16.55
C GLY A 82 12.82 -0.70 16.94
N ASP A 83 11.93 0.23 17.27
CA ASP A 83 10.51 -0.06 17.47
C ASP A 83 9.79 0.00 16.12
N HIS A 84 9.50 -1.16 15.54
CA HIS A 84 8.94 -1.27 14.20
C HIS A 84 7.56 -1.91 14.24
N GLU A 85 6.53 -1.09 14.09
CA GLU A 85 5.16 -1.57 13.94
C GLU A 85 4.98 -2.25 12.57
N LEU A 86 4.35 -3.42 12.57
CA LEU A 86 3.70 -3.96 11.40
C LEU A 86 2.26 -3.49 11.44
N ARG A 87 1.84 -2.69 10.47
CA ARG A 87 0.52 -2.07 10.46
C ARG A 87 -0.14 -2.15 9.10
N ILE A 88 -1.41 -2.58 9.07
CA ILE A 88 -2.30 -2.51 7.90
C ILE A 88 -3.66 -2.05 8.39
N SER A 89 -4.26 -1.05 7.77
CA SER A 89 -5.53 -0.49 8.24
C SER A 89 -6.43 0.02 7.12
N THR A 90 -7.72 0.08 7.42
CA THR A 90 -8.73 0.76 6.60
C THR A 90 -9.66 1.58 7.50
N SER A 91 -10.18 2.68 7.00
CA SER A 91 -11.19 3.47 7.72
C SER A 91 -12.56 2.81 7.78
N THR A 92 -12.80 1.78 6.96
CA THR A 92 -14.02 0.95 6.95
C THR A 92 -13.69 -0.49 7.30
N LYS A 93 -14.04 -1.44 6.44
CA LYS A 93 -13.74 -2.87 6.59
C LYS A 93 -12.98 -3.38 5.38
N PHE A 94 -12.20 -4.43 5.58
CA PHE A 94 -11.71 -5.24 4.49
C PHE A 94 -12.83 -6.17 4.01
N PHE A 95 -13.01 -6.27 2.71
CA PHE A 95 -13.90 -7.25 2.14
C PHE A 95 -13.30 -8.65 2.26
N ASN A 96 -14.07 -9.57 2.85
CA ASN A 96 -13.75 -10.98 2.91
C ASN A 96 -14.97 -11.76 2.41
N HIS A 97 -14.73 -12.67 1.48
CA HIS A 97 -15.78 -13.48 0.92
C HIS A 97 -16.26 -14.53 1.94
N GLU A 98 -17.51 -14.42 2.41
CA GLU A 98 -18.04 -15.21 3.54
C GLU A 98 -17.91 -16.72 3.38
N VAL A 99 -18.04 -17.24 2.16
CA VAL A 99 -18.02 -18.68 1.90
C VAL A 99 -16.63 -19.20 1.55
N ARG A 100 -15.78 -18.37 0.94
CA ARG A 100 -14.50 -18.81 0.33
C ARG A 100 -13.30 -17.95 0.70
N GLY A 101 -13.51 -16.90 1.46
CA GLY A 101 -12.44 -16.03 1.94
C GLY A 101 -11.55 -16.75 2.96
N ASN A 102 -10.29 -16.34 3.03
CA ASN A 102 -9.34 -16.84 4.01
C ASN A 102 -8.21 -15.83 4.20
N THR A 103 -7.50 -15.94 5.32
CA THR A 103 -6.32 -15.12 5.63
C THR A 103 -5.17 -15.27 4.63
N SER A 104 -5.13 -16.37 3.86
CA SER A 104 -4.28 -16.56 2.69
C SER A 104 -5.10 -17.16 1.55
N PRO A 105 -4.76 -16.90 0.27
CA PRO A 105 -5.57 -17.35 -0.85
C PRO A 105 -5.62 -18.88 -0.96
N THR A 106 -6.82 -19.44 -0.90
CA THR A 106 -7.09 -20.89 -0.98
C THR A 106 -8.09 -21.27 -2.06
N TYR A 107 -8.68 -20.28 -2.75
CA TYR A 107 -9.68 -20.50 -3.78
C TYR A 107 -9.07 -21.06 -5.07
N THR A 108 -9.89 -21.79 -5.82
CA THR A 108 -9.50 -22.32 -7.13
C THR A 108 -9.73 -21.31 -8.24
N LYS A 109 -9.05 -21.47 -9.37
CA LYS A 109 -9.24 -20.66 -10.57
C LYS A 109 -10.70 -20.65 -11.06
N ASN A 110 -11.40 -21.77 -10.94
CA ASN A 110 -12.81 -21.84 -11.32
C ASN A 110 -13.72 -20.99 -10.40
N HIS A 111 -13.43 -20.99 -9.11
CA HIS A 111 -14.15 -20.10 -8.19
C HIS A 111 -13.86 -18.63 -8.49
N ALA A 112 -12.60 -18.30 -8.79
CA ALA A 112 -12.19 -16.96 -9.18
C ALA A 112 -12.95 -16.46 -10.43
N LYS A 113 -13.19 -17.33 -11.42
CA LYS A 113 -13.92 -16.99 -12.66
C LYS A 113 -15.41 -16.75 -12.46
N THR A 114 -16.01 -17.30 -11.44
CA THR A 114 -17.48 -17.30 -11.27
C THR A 114 -17.92 -16.62 -9.99
N ASN A 115 -17.02 -16.04 -9.23
CA ASN A 115 -17.32 -15.54 -7.90
C ASN A 115 -16.43 -14.35 -7.52
N THR A 116 -16.96 -13.48 -6.66
CA THR A 116 -16.24 -12.29 -6.14
C THR A 116 -15.08 -12.62 -5.21
N VAL A 117 -14.79 -13.90 -4.96
CA VAL A 117 -13.62 -14.34 -4.20
C VAL A 117 -12.29 -13.81 -4.76
N MET A 118 -12.26 -13.43 -6.03
CA MET A 118 -11.10 -12.71 -6.62
C MET A 118 -10.78 -11.40 -5.92
N LEU A 119 -11.77 -10.82 -5.23
CA LEU A 119 -11.65 -9.55 -4.52
C LEU A 119 -11.42 -9.74 -3.02
N ASP A 120 -11.29 -11.00 -2.56
CA ASP A 120 -11.03 -11.34 -1.15
C ASP A 120 -9.75 -10.70 -0.62
N SER A 121 -9.74 -10.37 0.67
CA SER A 121 -8.56 -9.78 1.33
C SER A 121 -7.74 -10.87 2.01
N TRP A 122 -6.44 -10.92 1.72
CA TRP A 122 -5.54 -11.94 2.24
C TRP A 122 -4.07 -11.47 2.27
N LEU A 123 -3.25 -12.18 3.03
CA LEU A 123 -1.79 -12.04 3.07
C LEU A 123 -1.12 -13.21 2.36
N SER A 124 0.05 -12.96 1.77
CA SER A 124 0.80 -13.94 0.99
C SER A 124 2.31 -13.72 1.12
N GLY A 125 3.07 -14.66 0.60
CA GLY A 125 4.49 -14.51 0.33
C GLY A 125 4.80 -15.14 -1.03
N GLY A 126 4.32 -14.52 -2.10
CA GLY A 126 4.37 -15.09 -3.43
C GLY A 126 3.06 -15.76 -3.82
N ALA A 127 3.09 -16.82 -4.61
CA ALA A 127 1.89 -17.52 -5.06
C ALA A 127 1.35 -18.48 -3.97
N ALA A 128 0.86 -17.93 -2.86
CA ALA A 128 0.41 -18.69 -1.69
C ALA A 128 -1.04 -19.16 -1.81
N CYS A 129 -1.37 -19.88 -2.87
CA CYS A 129 -2.68 -20.50 -3.05
C CYS A 129 -2.59 -22.02 -3.02
N ALA A 130 -3.62 -22.69 -2.53
CA ALA A 130 -3.71 -24.16 -2.55
C ALA A 130 -4.06 -24.69 -3.95
N GLY A 131 -3.05 -24.93 -4.76
CA GLY A 131 -3.15 -25.67 -6.02
C GLY A 131 -3.64 -24.89 -7.24
N ASN A 132 -4.44 -23.85 -7.09
CA ASN A 132 -4.89 -22.96 -8.16
C ASN A 132 -4.94 -21.53 -7.68
N PHE A 133 -4.80 -20.66 -8.62
CA PHE A 133 -4.64 -19.24 -8.40
C PHE A 133 -5.83 -18.52 -8.99
N GLY A 134 -5.96 -17.26 -8.74
CA GLY A 134 -6.93 -16.43 -9.39
C GLY A 134 -6.79 -16.42 -10.92
N ILE A 135 -7.60 -15.64 -11.58
CA ILE A 135 -7.50 -15.42 -13.02
C ILE A 135 -6.40 -14.40 -13.26
N LEU A 136 -5.46 -14.72 -14.14
CA LEU A 136 -4.54 -13.72 -14.66
C LEU A 136 -5.33 -12.69 -15.48
N LYS A 137 -4.93 -11.43 -15.40
CA LYS A 137 -5.56 -10.38 -16.21
C LYS A 137 -5.44 -10.63 -17.71
N SER A 138 -4.34 -11.26 -18.14
CA SER A 138 -4.14 -11.70 -19.53
C SER A 138 -5.05 -12.87 -19.96
N GLU A 139 -5.64 -13.59 -19.01
CA GLU A 139 -6.56 -14.70 -19.25
C GLU A 139 -8.03 -14.27 -19.14
N ASP A 140 -8.30 -13.03 -18.81
CA ASP A 140 -9.64 -12.50 -18.80
C ASP A 140 -10.15 -12.39 -20.24
N ASP A 141 -11.19 -13.15 -20.54
CA ASP A 141 -11.79 -13.24 -21.87
C ASP A 141 -12.85 -12.16 -22.14
N SER A 142 -13.00 -11.21 -21.24
CA SER A 142 -14.01 -10.14 -21.30
C SER A 142 -15.46 -10.65 -21.28
N VAL A 143 -15.68 -11.89 -20.88
CA VAL A 143 -17.01 -12.52 -20.86
C VAL A 143 -17.52 -12.65 -19.44
N MET A 144 -18.16 -11.61 -18.91
CA MET A 144 -18.96 -11.64 -17.69
C MET A 144 -18.29 -12.33 -16.49
N THR A 145 -16.97 -12.24 -16.38
CA THR A 145 -16.27 -12.65 -15.16
C THR A 145 -16.35 -11.54 -14.13
N VAL A 146 -16.28 -11.86 -12.84
CA VAL A 146 -16.28 -10.85 -11.77
C VAL A 146 -15.12 -9.85 -11.91
N VAL A 147 -14.01 -10.29 -12.45
CA VAL A 147 -12.83 -9.44 -12.66
C VAL A 147 -13.03 -8.40 -13.75
N ASN A 148 -13.90 -8.67 -14.72
CA ASN A 148 -14.07 -7.82 -15.91
C ASN A 148 -15.55 -7.67 -16.33
N ILE A 149 -16.47 -7.77 -15.39
CA ILE A 149 -17.90 -7.73 -15.69
C ILE A 149 -18.34 -6.38 -16.30
N ASP A 150 -17.60 -5.32 -16.02
CA ASP A 150 -17.83 -3.97 -16.54
C ASP A 150 -16.64 -3.42 -17.37
N ASN A 151 -15.69 -4.26 -17.73
CA ASN A 151 -14.46 -3.92 -18.45
C ASN A 151 -13.55 -2.88 -17.74
N ILE A 152 -13.66 -2.75 -16.42
CA ILE A 152 -12.85 -1.80 -15.65
C ILE A 152 -11.77 -2.54 -14.86
N LEU A 153 -10.57 -2.65 -15.45
CA LEU A 153 -9.39 -3.14 -14.75
C LEU A 153 -8.51 -1.95 -14.34
N MET A 154 -8.41 -1.71 -13.03
CA MET A 154 -7.71 -0.54 -12.49
C MET A 154 -6.19 -0.57 -12.68
N ASN A 155 -5.61 -1.72 -12.98
CA ASN A 155 -4.18 -1.83 -13.25
C ASN A 155 -3.76 -1.42 -14.67
N ALA A 156 -4.71 -0.94 -15.49
CA ALA A 156 -4.37 -0.10 -16.63
C ALA A 156 -3.76 1.25 -16.20
N ASP A 157 -3.79 1.56 -14.91
CA ASP A 157 -3.10 2.70 -14.32
C ASP A 157 -1.58 2.50 -14.40
N THR A 158 -0.93 3.25 -15.27
CA THR A 158 0.52 3.22 -15.48
C THR A 158 1.32 3.61 -14.23
N SER A 159 0.69 4.24 -13.22
CA SER A 159 1.33 4.59 -11.97
C SER A 159 1.69 3.38 -11.10
N CYS A 160 1.05 2.25 -11.34
CA CYS A 160 1.33 1.01 -10.61
C CYS A 160 2.62 0.32 -11.04
N GLY A 161 3.09 0.57 -12.27
CA GLY A 161 4.32 -0.03 -12.79
C GLY A 161 4.29 -1.54 -13.03
N ILE A 162 3.14 -2.21 -12.84
CA ILE A 162 2.97 -3.65 -13.03
C ILE A 162 2.16 -3.89 -14.30
N PRO A 163 2.71 -4.58 -15.32
CA PRO A 163 1.97 -4.89 -16.53
C PRO A 163 0.87 -5.93 -16.28
N LEU A 164 -0.16 -5.90 -17.12
CA LEU A 164 -1.24 -6.90 -17.17
C LEU A 164 -0.73 -8.23 -17.72
N ASN A 165 0.08 -8.95 -16.97
CA ASN A 165 0.68 -10.20 -17.41
C ASN A 165 0.82 -11.20 -16.25
N GLN A 166 1.69 -12.16 -16.42
CA GLN A 166 1.93 -13.23 -15.46
C GLN A 166 2.65 -12.79 -14.17
N GLN A 167 3.05 -11.52 -14.05
CA GLN A 167 3.80 -11.00 -12.89
C GLN A 167 2.91 -10.56 -11.73
N ASP A 168 1.62 -10.78 -11.81
CA ASP A 168 0.68 -10.40 -10.76
C ASP A 168 0.68 -11.34 -9.52
N GLY A 169 1.54 -12.35 -9.50
CA GLY A 169 1.68 -13.31 -8.40
C GLY A 169 0.59 -14.37 -8.33
N LEU A 170 -0.38 -14.36 -9.25
CA LEU A 170 -1.49 -15.31 -9.29
C LEU A 170 -1.41 -16.25 -10.51
N ILE A 171 -0.24 -16.83 -10.76
CA ILE A 171 -0.01 -17.80 -11.83
C ILE A 171 0.08 -19.22 -11.30
N ALA A 172 -0.21 -20.19 -12.17
CA ALA A 172 -0.06 -21.61 -11.83
C ALA A 172 1.42 -21.94 -11.54
N GLY A 173 1.65 -22.63 -10.44
CA GLY A 173 2.98 -23.01 -9.97
C GLY A 173 2.88 -23.79 -8.67
N THR A 174 3.99 -23.96 -7.99
CA THR A 174 4.01 -24.53 -6.65
C THR A 174 3.65 -23.44 -5.65
N PRO A 175 2.55 -23.58 -4.88
CA PRO A 175 2.17 -22.60 -3.88
C PRO A 175 3.27 -22.43 -2.82
N GLN A 176 3.55 -21.20 -2.44
CA GLN A 176 4.40 -20.90 -1.31
C GLN A 176 3.56 -20.97 -0.02
N SER A 177 4.03 -21.70 0.96
CA SER A 177 3.38 -21.75 2.27
C SER A 177 3.70 -20.51 3.06
N VAL A 178 2.67 -19.80 3.49
CA VAL A 178 2.79 -18.66 4.41
C VAL A 178 2.57 -19.15 5.83
N THR A 179 3.45 -18.73 6.73
CA THR A 179 3.35 -19.00 8.16
C THR A 179 3.05 -17.70 8.88
N PHE A 180 2.02 -17.69 9.71
CA PHE A 180 1.70 -16.58 10.60
C PHE A 180 2.28 -16.87 11.98
N LEU A 181 2.96 -15.89 12.56
CA LEU A 181 3.63 -16.01 13.85
C LEU A 181 3.21 -14.82 14.73
N GLY A 182 2.45 -15.10 15.80
CA GLY A 182 2.06 -14.09 16.77
C GLY A 182 1.11 -13.01 16.27
N ILE A 183 0.39 -13.25 15.16
CA ILE A 183 -0.60 -12.31 14.56
C ILE A 183 -1.95 -12.98 14.25
N ASP A 184 -2.21 -14.17 14.78
CA ASP A 184 -3.43 -14.91 14.45
C ASP A 184 -4.71 -14.14 14.83
N SER A 185 -4.69 -13.41 15.94
CA SER A 185 -5.81 -12.57 16.38
C SER A 185 -6.00 -11.32 15.51
N GLU A 186 -4.90 -10.71 15.11
CA GLU A 186 -4.90 -9.48 14.30
C GLU A 186 -5.39 -9.75 12.88
N ILE A 187 -4.98 -10.87 12.29
CA ILE A 187 -5.38 -11.23 10.92
C ILE A 187 -6.75 -11.91 10.84
N ALA A 188 -7.38 -12.24 11.96
CA ALA A 188 -8.72 -12.85 11.99
C ALA A 188 -9.77 -11.99 11.25
N ILE A 189 -9.54 -10.68 11.14
CA ILE A 189 -10.38 -9.78 10.33
C ILE A 189 -10.30 -10.04 8.82
N LEU A 190 -9.34 -10.84 8.35
CA LEU A 190 -9.22 -11.30 6.96
C LEU A 190 -9.79 -12.72 6.79
N GLY A 191 -10.49 -13.24 7.77
CA GLY A 191 -11.18 -14.54 7.67
C GLY A 191 -12.51 -14.45 6.94
N SER A 192 -13.15 -15.59 6.74
CA SER A 192 -14.43 -15.72 6.03
C SER A 192 -15.62 -14.99 6.67
N GLU A 193 -15.49 -14.55 7.92
CA GLU A 193 -16.53 -13.79 8.61
C GLU A 193 -15.96 -12.41 9.04
N ASN A 194 -16.34 -11.40 8.31
CA ASN A 194 -15.93 -10.03 8.65
C ASN A 194 -17.01 -9.34 9.52
N VAL A 195 -17.05 -9.69 10.79
CA VAL A 195 -18.03 -9.20 11.76
C VAL A 195 -17.58 -7.97 12.56
N GLY A 196 -16.38 -7.47 12.35
CA GLY A 196 -15.83 -6.36 13.11
C GLY A 196 -16.46 -5.00 12.80
N PRO A 197 -16.19 -3.96 13.62
CA PRO A 197 -16.58 -2.57 13.33
C PRO A 197 -15.81 -1.97 12.16
N ASN A 198 -16.21 -0.77 11.72
CA ASN A 198 -15.40 0.05 10.83
C ASN A 198 -14.09 0.49 11.51
N GLY A 199 -13.08 0.84 10.71
CA GLY A 199 -11.76 1.18 11.20
C GLY A 199 -10.93 -0.04 11.54
N GLN A 200 -10.95 -1.06 10.67
CA GLN A 200 -10.21 -2.29 10.89
C GLN A 200 -8.70 -2.07 10.82
N LEU A 201 -8.00 -2.76 11.71
CA LEU A 201 -6.58 -2.61 11.95
C LEU A 201 -5.93 -3.96 12.23
N ILE A 202 -4.89 -4.28 11.46
CA ILE A 202 -3.87 -5.28 11.80
C ILE A 202 -2.68 -4.49 12.32
N SER A 203 -2.29 -4.70 13.58
CA SER A 203 -1.16 -3.97 14.19
C SER A 203 -0.45 -4.86 15.18
N THR A 204 0.86 -5.00 15.04
CA THR A 204 1.67 -5.76 15.98
C THR A 204 3.11 -5.22 16.04
N TYR A 205 3.69 -5.34 17.24
CA TYR A 205 5.13 -5.19 17.51
C TYR A 205 5.78 -6.53 17.85
N ASN A 206 5.07 -7.64 17.73
CA ASN A 206 5.61 -8.96 18.06
C ASN A 206 4.93 -10.03 17.21
N GLY A 207 5.05 -9.88 15.90
CA GLY A 207 4.45 -10.85 15.00
C GLY A 207 4.89 -10.66 13.56
N SER A 208 4.59 -11.63 12.73
CA SER A 208 4.98 -11.63 11.32
C SER A 208 4.13 -12.58 10.49
N TRP A 209 4.13 -12.35 9.18
CA TRP A 209 3.90 -13.43 8.23
C TRP A 209 5.16 -13.68 7.42
N ALA A 210 5.48 -14.93 7.21
CA ALA A 210 6.76 -15.37 6.69
C ALA A 210 6.64 -16.53 5.71
N VAL A 211 7.64 -16.69 4.85
CA VAL A 211 7.82 -17.85 3.98
C VAL A 211 9.11 -18.56 4.36
N LEU A 212 8.99 -19.76 4.91
CA LEU A 212 10.14 -20.59 5.25
C LEU A 212 10.92 -20.96 3.99
N GLY A 213 12.21 -20.62 3.96
CA GLY A 213 13.05 -20.83 2.78
C GLY A 213 13.02 -19.68 1.77
N GLY A 214 12.16 -18.68 2.02
CA GLY A 214 12.01 -17.52 1.16
C GLY A 214 11.15 -17.76 -0.09
N ALA A 215 10.61 -16.69 -0.65
CA ALA A 215 9.84 -16.70 -1.88
C ALA A 215 10.44 -15.77 -2.93
N VAL A 216 10.24 -16.13 -4.19
CA VAL A 216 10.60 -15.33 -5.36
C VAL A 216 9.35 -14.98 -6.16
N GLY A 217 9.42 -13.95 -6.96
CA GLY A 217 8.36 -13.62 -7.91
C GLY A 217 8.22 -14.67 -9.02
N PRO A 218 7.09 -14.71 -9.72
CA PRO A 218 6.84 -15.68 -10.79
C PRO A 218 7.75 -15.50 -12.01
N ASP A 219 8.30 -14.31 -12.19
CA ASP A 219 9.32 -14.01 -13.19
C ASP A 219 10.64 -13.69 -12.49
N ASN A 220 11.63 -14.50 -12.71
CA ASN A 220 12.95 -14.38 -12.06
C ASN A 220 13.70 -13.09 -12.43
N LEU A 221 13.38 -12.45 -13.53
CA LEU A 221 14.04 -11.21 -13.95
C LEU A 221 13.44 -9.98 -13.25
N SER A 222 12.11 -9.95 -13.12
CA SER A 222 11.43 -8.86 -12.42
C SER A 222 11.25 -9.11 -10.93
N ASN A 223 11.27 -10.38 -10.50
CA ASN A 223 11.24 -10.84 -9.11
C ASN A 223 10.27 -10.08 -8.17
N LYS A 224 9.04 -9.83 -8.65
CA LYS A 224 7.99 -9.16 -7.88
C LYS A 224 7.18 -10.16 -7.08
N VAL A 225 7.33 -10.12 -5.76
CA VAL A 225 6.67 -11.05 -4.83
C VAL A 225 5.41 -10.41 -4.28
N ILE A 226 4.24 -10.99 -4.51
CA ILE A 226 2.99 -10.50 -3.93
C ILE A 226 2.94 -10.78 -2.43
N LEU A 227 2.70 -9.73 -1.64
CA LEU A 227 2.67 -9.78 -0.19
C LEU A 227 1.26 -9.81 0.37
N ALA A 228 0.33 -9.12 -0.27
CA ALA A 228 -1.05 -9.01 0.16
C ALA A 228 -1.97 -8.60 -0.98
N GLN A 229 -3.24 -8.98 -0.86
CA GLN A 229 -4.36 -8.36 -1.55
C GLN A 229 -5.36 -7.88 -0.51
N LEU A 230 -5.80 -6.64 -0.61
CA LEU A 230 -6.68 -6.02 0.36
C LEU A 230 -7.74 -5.18 -0.35
N THR A 231 -9.00 -5.50 -0.11
CA THR A 231 -10.15 -4.84 -0.74
C THR A 231 -10.92 -4.06 0.29
N THR A 232 -11.16 -2.78 0.04
CA THR A 232 -11.91 -1.90 0.93
C THR A 232 -12.51 -0.72 0.19
N ASP A 233 -13.62 -0.19 0.70
CA ASP A 233 -14.21 1.09 0.30
C ASP A 233 -13.71 2.27 1.16
N GLY A 234 -12.84 1.97 2.15
CA GLY A 234 -12.25 2.94 3.05
C GLY A 234 -10.90 3.50 2.60
N ILE A 235 -10.35 4.37 3.42
CA ILE A 235 -8.97 4.84 3.28
C ILE A 235 -8.05 3.71 3.73
N PHE A 236 -7.32 3.16 2.77
CA PHE A 236 -6.35 2.10 3.01
C PHE A 236 -4.98 2.66 3.35
N SER A 237 -4.31 2.10 4.35
CA SER A 237 -2.93 2.45 4.66
C SER A 237 -2.15 1.28 5.26
N PHE A 238 -0.83 1.32 5.09
CA PHE A 238 0.07 0.39 5.77
C PHE A 238 1.39 1.05 6.18
N GLU A 239 2.05 0.42 7.13
CA GLU A 239 3.45 0.54 7.51
C GLU A 239 3.99 -0.89 7.65
N LEU A 240 4.98 -1.25 6.84
CA LEU A 240 5.57 -2.58 6.78
C LEU A 240 7.05 -2.53 7.14
N ASN A 241 7.58 -3.65 7.65
CA ASN A 241 9.00 -3.89 7.73
C ASN A 241 9.27 -5.25 7.08
N ILE A 242 10.27 -5.32 6.23
CA ILE A 242 10.50 -6.47 5.34
C ILE A 242 11.89 -7.04 5.60
N GLN A 243 11.93 -8.36 5.77
CA GLN A 243 13.15 -9.14 5.77
C GLN A 243 13.28 -9.90 4.46
N ILE A 244 14.45 -9.81 3.84
CA ILE A 244 14.78 -10.53 2.62
C ILE A 244 16.06 -11.34 2.79
N GLY A 245 16.18 -12.43 2.04
CA GLY A 245 17.41 -13.21 1.90
C GLY A 245 18.21 -12.76 0.69
N THR A 246 19.52 -12.63 0.85
CA THR A 246 20.45 -12.34 -0.25
C THR A 246 20.83 -13.63 -1.00
N PRO A 247 21.35 -13.53 -2.23
CA PRO A 247 21.88 -14.69 -2.97
C PRO A 247 23.01 -15.46 -2.23
N ASN A 248 23.70 -14.80 -1.31
CA ASN A 248 24.78 -15.40 -0.50
C ASN A 248 24.28 -16.01 0.81
N GLY A 249 22.94 -15.97 1.08
CA GLY A 249 22.37 -16.50 2.32
C GLY A 249 22.40 -15.55 3.52
N GLU A 250 22.79 -14.30 3.31
CA GLU A 250 22.69 -13.25 4.31
C GLU A 250 21.26 -12.69 4.39
N ILE A 251 20.98 -11.89 5.41
CA ILE A 251 19.70 -11.24 5.64
C ILE A 251 19.87 -9.73 5.50
N GLN A 252 18.93 -9.10 4.80
CA GLN A 252 18.75 -7.66 4.80
C GLN A 252 17.39 -7.31 5.40
N LYS A 253 17.35 -6.31 6.26
CA LYS A 253 16.13 -5.81 6.90
C LYS A 253 15.83 -4.41 6.42
N TYR A 254 14.62 -4.19 5.99
CA TYR A 254 14.12 -2.91 5.52
C TYR A 254 13.00 -2.45 6.44
N VAL A 255 13.07 -1.20 6.89
CA VAL A 255 12.13 -0.63 7.86
C VAL A 255 11.53 0.67 7.35
N ALA A 256 10.29 0.93 7.78
CA ALA A 256 9.56 2.11 7.39
C ALA A 256 10.05 3.39 8.07
N LYS A 257 10.62 3.26 9.28
CA LYS A 257 11.09 4.38 10.10
C LYS A 257 12.14 3.95 11.12
N ASN A 258 12.85 4.89 11.68
CA ASN A 258 13.79 4.73 12.81
C ASN A 258 14.78 3.55 12.65
N PRO A 259 15.54 3.46 11.54
CA PRO A 259 16.40 2.32 11.27
C PRO A 259 17.50 2.16 12.32
N MET A 260 17.77 0.92 12.71
CA MET A 260 18.98 0.56 13.45
C MET A 260 20.20 0.49 12.50
N PRO A 261 21.44 0.39 13.03
CA PRO A 261 22.64 0.41 12.19
C PRO A 261 22.72 -0.70 11.12
N ASP A 262 22.04 -1.82 11.33
CA ASP A 262 21.97 -2.96 10.41
C ASP A 262 20.67 -3.00 9.57
N GLU A 263 19.89 -1.92 9.61
CA GLU A 263 18.62 -1.79 8.91
C GLU A 263 18.68 -0.71 7.85
N ILE A 264 17.87 -0.89 6.83
CA ILE A 264 17.79 0.00 5.67
C ILE A 264 16.44 0.71 5.71
N LEU A 265 16.45 2.03 5.76
CA LEU A 265 15.24 2.83 5.63
C LEU A 265 14.74 2.79 4.19
N LEU A 266 13.46 2.47 4.00
CA LEU A 266 12.80 2.47 2.70
C LEU A 266 11.43 3.14 2.80
N GLU A 267 11.29 4.32 2.19
CA GLU A 267 10.07 5.14 2.29
C GLU A 267 8.81 4.46 1.74
N SER A 268 8.96 3.62 0.72
CA SER A 268 7.83 2.89 0.11
C SER A 268 7.22 1.82 1.01
N LEU A 269 7.82 1.54 2.17
CA LEU A 269 7.23 0.70 3.21
C LEU A 269 6.08 1.38 3.96
N THR A 270 5.79 2.63 3.64
CA THR A 270 4.59 3.33 4.09
C THR A 270 3.70 3.70 2.90
N TYR A 271 2.40 3.53 3.07
CA TYR A 271 1.42 3.90 2.05
C TYR A 271 0.12 4.36 2.68
N THR A 272 -0.51 5.34 2.07
CA THR A 272 -1.90 5.70 2.35
C THR A 272 -2.61 5.97 1.03
N ALA A 273 -3.69 5.22 0.79
CA ALA A 273 -4.53 5.42 -0.38
C ALA A 273 -5.23 6.78 -0.27
N ILE A 274 -5.03 7.61 -1.27
CA ILE A 274 -5.83 8.81 -1.45
C ILE A 274 -7.14 8.34 -2.09
N PRO A 275 -8.31 8.57 -1.47
CA PRO A 275 -9.59 8.26 -2.10
C PRO A 275 -9.65 8.89 -3.49
N ASP A 276 -10.06 8.12 -4.48
CA ASP A 276 -10.37 8.67 -5.81
C ASP A 276 -11.54 9.65 -5.66
N SER A 277 -11.24 10.91 -5.42
CA SER A 277 -12.22 11.96 -5.63
C SER A 277 -12.59 11.89 -7.10
N THR A 278 -13.84 11.48 -7.37
CA THR A 278 -14.44 11.35 -8.70
C THR A 278 -13.79 12.24 -9.74
N SER A 279 -13.16 11.58 -10.69
CA SER A 279 -12.54 12.07 -11.92
C SER A 279 -12.75 13.55 -12.25
N SER A 280 -11.70 14.33 -12.10
CA SER A 280 -11.46 15.47 -12.97
C SER A 280 -9.96 15.52 -13.23
N ALA A 281 -9.61 15.41 -14.50
CA ALA A 281 -8.25 15.47 -14.97
C ALA A 281 -7.56 16.75 -14.47
N PHE A 282 -6.62 16.56 -13.55
CA PHE A 282 -5.65 17.60 -13.21
C PHE A 282 -4.25 17.03 -13.37
N THR A 283 -3.51 17.64 -14.25
CA THR A 283 -2.08 17.42 -14.50
C THR A 283 -1.31 17.42 -13.18
N LYS A 284 -0.66 16.30 -12.93
CA LYS A 284 0.26 16.09 -11.80
C LYS A 284 1.42 17.09 -11.92
N TYR A 285 1.37 18.16 -11.16
CA TYR A 285 2.60 18.90 -10.85
C TYR A 285 3.29 18.15 -9.70
N SER A 286 4.36 17.44 -10.05
CA SER A 286 5.18 16.75 -9.07
C SER A 286 6.02 17.76 -8.30
N ASN A 287 5.57 18.13 -7.13
CA ASN A 287 6.42 18.60 -6.06
C ASN A 287 6.16 17.69 -4.86
N SER A 288 7.21 17.22 -4.20
CA SER A 288 7.30 16.24 -3.12
C SER A 288 6.38 16.46 -1.89
N ALA A 289 5.40 17.35 -1.96
CA ALA A 289 4.52 17.73 -0.87
C ALA A 289 3.07 17.23 -1.00
N THR A 290 2.72 16.47 -2.06
CA THR A 290 1.31 16.13 -2.36
C THR A 290 0.72 15.02 -1.52
N ASN A 291 1.52 14.26 -0.77
CA ASN A 291 1.05 13.15 0.05
C ASN A 291 0.96 13.48 1.55
N SER A 292 1.21 14.72 1.94
CA SER A 292 1.31 15.09 3.36
C SER A 292 0.01 15.58 3.99
N ILE A 293 -1.05 15.83 3.22
CA ILE A 293 -2.31 16.38 3.74
C ILE A 293 -3.50 15.60 3.22
N LEU A 294 -4.39 15.22 4.14
CA LEU A 294 -5.69 14.63 3.86
C LEU A 294 -6.78 15.67 4.07
N LEU A 295 -7.77 15.71 3.16
CA LEU A 295 -8.94 16.58 3.21
C LEU A 295 -10.20 15.73 3.14
N TYR A 296 -11.08 15.85 4.14
CA TYR A 296 -12.34 15.08 4.16
C TYR A 296 -13.42 15.74 5.02
N PRO A 297 -14.72 15.52 4.67
CA PRO A 297 -15.20 14.95 3.43
C PRO A 297 -14.99 15.90 2.25
N ASN A 298 -14.85 15.35 1.05
CA ASN A 298 -14.90 16.09 -0.20
C ASN A 298 -15.63 15.19 -1.24
N PRO A 299 -16.86 15.49 -1.65
CA PRO A 299 -17.59 16.77 -1.49
C PRO A 299 -17.91 17.17 -0.05
N VAL A 300 -17.91 18.48 0.15
CA VAL A 300 -18.18 19.15 1.45
C VAL A 300 -19.66 19.51 1.55
N LYS A 301 -20.27 19.29 2.71
CA LYS A 301 -21.60 19.83 3.00
C LYS A 301 -21.49 21.15 3.75
N ASP A 302 -21.10 21.09 5.02
CA ASP A 302 -21.02 22.28 5.87
C ASP A 302 -19.59 22.60 6.28
N PHE A 303 -18.72 21.60 6.38
CA PHE A 303 -17.32 21.72 6.75
C PHE A 303 -16.49 20.56 6.23
N PHE A 304 -15.18 20.74 6.17
CA PHE A 304 -14.20 19.67 5.96
C PHE A 304 -13.06 19.78 6.96
N TYR A 305 -12.34 18.69 7.11
CA TYR A 305 -11.15 18.61 7.94
C TYR A 305 -9.90 18.58 7.08
N ILE A 306 -8.84 19.19 7.60
CA ILE A 306 -7.48 19.08 7.11
C ILE A 306 -6.70 18.26 8.13
N GLN A 307 -6.05 17.19 7.71
CA GLN A 307 -5.16 16.38 8.52
C GLN A 307 -3.79 16.31 7.87
N LEU A 308 -2.74 16.64 8.62
CA LEU A 308 -1.36 16.43 8.20
C LEU A 308 -1.01 14.96 8.45
N LEU A 309 -0.54 14.24 7.43
CA LEU A 309 -0.24 12.81 7.51
C LEU A 309 1.19 12.52 7.96
N GLU A 310 2.11 13.46 7.73
CA GLU A 310 3.50 13.33 8.14
C GLU A 310 3.69 13.79 9.59
N ASN A 311 4.63 13.18 10.29
CA ASN A 311 5.07 13.64 11.62
C ASN A 311 5.91 14.92 11.50
N LYS A 312 5.29 15.93 10.92
CA LYS A 312 5.89 17.22 10.62
C LYS A 312 5.11 18.30 11.34
N LYS A 313 5.83 19.26 11.87
CA LYS A 313 5.27 20.46 12.46
C LYS A 313 5.56 21.64 11.53
N LEU A 314 4.52 22.29 11.04
CA LEU A 314 4.61 23.49 10.23
C LEU A 314 4.25 24.70 11.10
N SER A 315 5.06 25.74 11.05
CA SER A 315 4.83 26.98 11.77
C SER A 315 4.21 28.02 10.83
N ASN A 316 3.35 28.87 11.37
CA ASN A 316 2.72 29.98 10.63
C ASN A 316 2.00 29.53 9.36
N ALA A 317 1.30 28.41 9.40
CA ALA A 317 0.56 27.90 8.25
C ALA A 317 -0.66 28.79 7.96
N VAL A 318 -0.88 29.08 6.68
CA VAL A 318 -2.04 29.84 6.20
C VAL A 318 -2.82 28.97 5.22
N ALA A 319 -4.06 28.65 5.56
CA ALA A 319 -5.00 27.99 4.67
C ALA A 319 -5.89 29.04 4.00
N THR A 320 -5.86 29.12 2.67
CA THR A 320 -6.65 30.06 1.88
C THR A 320 -7.55 29.28 0.93
N LEU A 321 -8.84 29.58 0.96
CA LEU A 321 -9.83 29.00 0.06
C LEU A 321 -10.18 30.06 -1.02
N PHE A 322 -10.12 29.64 -2.28
CA PHE A 322 -10.42 30.45 -3.45
C PHE A 322 -11.68 29.93 -4.14
N SER A 323 -12.48 30.80 -4.70
CA SER A 323 -13.54 30.42 -5.65
C SER A 323 -12.97 29.93 -6.98
N SER A 324 -13.81 29.36 -7.84
CA SER A 324 -13.41 28.96 -9.22
C SER A 324 -12.88 30.12 -10.07
N GLU A 325 -13.22 31.36 -9.71
CA GLU A 325 -12.75 32.58 -10.36
C GLU A 325 -11.43 33.12 -9.79
N GLY A 326 -10.85 32.42 -8.79
CA GLY A 326 -9.61 32.82 -8.12
C GLY A 326 -9.77 33.88 -7.04
N ARG A 327 -11.00 34.22 -6.63
CA ARG A 327 -11.25 35.14 -5.51
C ARG A 327 -11.05 34.43 -4.17
N VAL A 328 -10.39 35.08 -3.23
CA VAL A 328 -10.27 34.57 -1.87
C VAL A 328 -11.65 34.64 -1.18
N VAL A 329 -12.14 33.49 -0.75
CA VAL A 329 -13.42 33.36 -0.03
C VAL A 329 -13.23 33.11 1.46
N LYS A 330 -12.09 32.53 1.87
CA LYS A 330 -11.76 32.30 3.28
C LYS A 330 -10.25 32.21 3.48
N THR A 331 -9.77 32.72 4.61
CA THR A 331 -8.36 32.59 5.03
C THR A 331 -8.32 32.27 6.51
N ILE A 332 -7.56 31.24 6.89
CA ILE A 332 -7.37 30.81 8.27
C ILE A 332 -5.87 30.72 8.53
N LYS A 333 -5.42 31.25 9.65
CA LYS A 333 -4.03 31.20 10.09
C LYS A 333 -3.90 30.23 11.26
N TYR A 334 -2.88 29.39 11.19
CA TYR A 334 -2.51 28.44 12.24
C TYR A 334 -1.09 28.76 12.72
N GLU A 335 -0.93 29.04 13.99
CA GLU A 335 0.40 29.25 14.59
C GLU A 335 1.23 27.97 14.52
N THR A 336 0.56 26.84 14.74
CA THR A 336 1.14 25.49 14.61
C THR A 336 0.17 24.64 13.81
N PHE A 337 0.71 23.91 12.86
CA PHE A 337 -0.02 22.94 12.04
C PHE A 337 0.75 21.61 12.09
N ASN A 338 0.16 20.58 12.70
CA ASN A 338 0.81 19.30 12.98
C ASN A 338 -0.15 18.11 12.73
N ASN A 339 0.36 16.91 12.81
CA ASN A 339 -0.39 15.68 12.55
C ASN A 339 -1.23 15.19 13.75
N ALA A 340 -1.07 15.79 14.93
CA ALA A 340 -1.85 15.42 16.13
C ALA A 340 -3.24 16.06 16.16
N GLU A 341 -3.52 17.01 15.28
CA GLU A 341 -4.75 17.81 15.29
C GLU A 341 -5.50 17.71 13.95
N LEU A 342 -6.82 17.77 14.03
CA LEU A 342 -7.72 17.92 12.90
C LEU A 342 -8.16 19.37 12.79
N TYR A 343 -7.88 19.99 11.66
CA TYR A 343 -8.18 21.41 11.42
C TYR A 343 -9.48 21.54 10.63
N LYS A 344 -10.53 21.98 11.30
CA LYS A 344 -11.86 22.14 10.71
C LYS A 344 -11.95 23.45 9.92
N ILE A 345 -12.42 23.36 8.68
CA ILE A 345 -12.81 24.51 7.86
C ILE A 345 -14.32 24.50 7.64
N ASP A 346 -14.99 25.51 8.14
CA ASP A 346 -16.42 25.73 7.95
C ASP A 346 -16.67 26.35 6.57
N CYS A 347 -17.55 25.72 5.80
CA CYS A 347 -18.00 26.10 4.46
C CYS A 347 -19.52 26.28 4.39
N SER A 348 -20.23 26.35 5.53
CA SER A 348 -21.70 26.43 5.57
C SER A 348 -22.26 27.63 4.80
N GLU A 349 -21.55 28.75 4.81
CA GLU A 349 -21.94 29.99 4.11
C GLU A 349 -21.55 30.04 2.64
N LEU A 350 -20.80 29.05 2.14
CA LEU A 350 -20.38 29.00 0.74
C LEU A 350 -21.50 28.40 -0.12
N SER A 351 -21.64 28.89 -1.34
CA SER A 351 -22.54 28.30 -2.35
C SER A 351 -22.00 26.97 -2.86
N ASP A 352 -22.90 26.11 -3.37
CA ASP A 352 -22.47 24.90 -4.07
C ASP A 352 -21.58 25.25 -5.27
N GLY A 353 -20.47 24.54 -5.40
CA GLY A 353 -19.51 24.84 -6.46
C GLY A 353 -18.11 24.28 -6.22
N ILE A 354 -17.19 24.70 -7.07
CA ILE A 354 -15.77 24.30 -7.02
C ILE A 354 -14.97 25.39 -6.34
N TYR A 355 -14.17 24.98 -5.36
CA TYR A 355 -13.22 25.84 -4.67
C TYR A 355 -11.81 25.25 -4.73
N PHE A 356 -10.80 26.08 -4.48
CA PHE A 356 -9.41 25.66 -4.40
C PHE A 356 -8.82 26.04 -3.06
N LEU A 357 -8.30 25.05 -2.34
CA LEU A 357 -7.58 25.26 -1.09
C LEU A 357 -6.08 25.38 -1.38
N GLU A 358 -5.45 26.40 -0.83
CA GLU A 358 -4.01 26.52 -0.75
C GLU A 358 -3.60 26.61 0.72
N ILE A 359 -2.64 25.78 1.13
CA ILE A 359 -2.00 25.84 2.45
C ILE A 359 -0.54 26.21 2.25
N LYS A 360 -0.11 27.30 2.85
CA LYS A 360 1.28 27.79 2.82
C LYS A 360 1.86 27.84 4.23
N ALA A 361 3.07 27.30 4.41
CA ALA A 361 3.85 27.40 5.63
C ALA A 361 5.33 27.30 5.30
N ASP A 362 6.12 28.31 5.66
CA ASP A 362 7.56 28.37 5.35
C ASP A 362 7.88 27.95 3.89
N ASN A 363 8.56 26.81 3.70
CA ASN A 363 8.87 26.25 2.40
C ASN A 363 7.85 25.21 1.90
N PHE A 364 6.70 25.12 2.56
CA PHE A 364 5.65 24.15 2.25
C PHE A 364 4.48 24.85 1.54
N ILE A 365 4.06 24.30 0.40
CA ILE A 365 2.87 24.71 -0.32
C ILE A 365 2.07 23.47 -0.69
N TYR A 366 0.82 23.42 -0.28
CA TYR A 366 -0.15 22.38 -0.67
C TYR A 366 -1.35 23.02 -1.36
N ARG A 367 -1.86 22.38 -2.41
CA ARG A 367 -3.05 22.82 -3.12
C ARG A 367 -3.98 21.67 -3.41
N SER A 368 -5.28 21.89 -3.24
CA SER A 368 -6.29 20.89 -3.53
C SER A 368 -7.60 21.50 -3.99
N LYS A 369 -8.39 20.72 -4.71
CA LYS A 369 -9.75 21.08 -5.13
C LYS A 369 -10.73 20.67 -4.03
N ILE A 370 -11.68 21.53 -3.71
CA ILE A 370 -12.80 21.30 -2.80
C ILE A 370 -14.09 21.42 -3.61
N ILE A 371 -14.99 20.48 -3.45
CA ILE A 371 -16.32 20.47 -4.06
C ILE A 371 -17.35 20.66 -2.94
N LYS A 372 -18.19 21.65 -3.06
CA LYS A 372 -19.33 21.86 -2.17
C LYS A 372 -20.63 21.59 -2.92
#